data_ee3e0e4dff1e85dd459cb7b1fbb2c9e8
#
_entry.id   ee3e0e4dff1e85dd459cb7b1fbb2c9e8
#
_cell.length_a   1.000
_cell.length_b   1.000
_cell.length_c   1.000
_cell.angle_alpha   90.00
_cell.angle_beta   90.00
_cell.angle_gamma   90.00
#
_symmetry.space_group_name_H-M   'P 1'
#
loop_
_entity.id
_entity.type
_entity.pdbx_description
1 polymer ?
#
loop_
_entity_poly.entity_id
_entity_poly.type
_entity_poly.pdbx_seq_one_letter_code
_entity_poly.pdbx_strand_id
1 'polypeptide(L)'
;MPQASGTKGEPRRPNIVVILADDMGFSDIGCFGAEIRTPNLDGLARRGVRFTQAYNCARCCPTRASLLTGLYPHQAGVGHMVGDAHLPGYRGFLNDRCVTIAEALRPAGYRTCMSGKWHV
;
A
#
# COMPACT_ATOMS: atom_id res chain seq x y z
N MET A 1 28.47 -15.68 42.26
CA MET A 1 28.25 -15.83 40.82
C MET A 1 27.26 -14.78 40.39
N PRO A 2 27.63 -13.72 39.68
CA PRO A 2 26.68 -12.71 39.20
C PRO A 2 25.90 -13.28 38.02
N GLN A 3 24.58 -13.25 38.11
CA GLN A 3 23.66 -13.58 37.03
C GLN A 3 23.78 -12.52 35.93
N ALA A 4 24.07 -12.95 34.72
CA ALA A 4 24.04 -12.12 33.56
C ALA A 4 22.58 -11.66 33.28
N SER A 5 22.31 -10.37 33.49
CA SER A 5 21.06 -9.74 33.06
C SER A 5 21.03 -9.72 31.53
N GLY A 6 20.30 -10.69 30.97
CA GLY A 6 19.99 -10.67 29.53
C GLY A 6 19.15 -9.45 29.20
N THR A 7 19.74 -8.47 28.54
CA THR A 7 19.00 -7.38 27.90
C THR A 7 18.09 -7.99 26.86
N LYS A 8 16.79 -7.98 27.11
CA LYS A 8 15.78 -8.29 26.10
C LYS A 8 15.98 -7.22 25.00
N GLY A 9 16.59 -7.61 23.88
CA GLY A 9 16.75 -6.75 22.73
C GLY A 9 15.38 -6.18 22.32
N GLU A 10 15.32 -4.89 22.01
CA GLU A 10 14.09 -4.29 21.47
C GLU A 10 13.59 -5.12 20.28
N PRO A 11 12.28 -5.36 20.17
CA PRO A 11 11.72 -6.14 19.08
C PRO A 11 12.10 -5.47 17.75
N ARG A 12 12.82 -6.20 16.89
CA ARG A 12 13.21 -5.69 15.58
C ARG A 12 11.96 -5.37 14.78
N ARG A 13 11.85 -4.13 14.36
CA ARG A 13 10.75 -3.69 13.48
C ARG A 13 10.86 -4.40 12.13
N PRO A 14 9.77 -4.98 11.60
CA PRO A 14 9.80 -5.65 10.30
C PRO A 14 9.99 -4.63 9.17
N ASN A 15 10.62 -5.06 8.08
CA ASN A 15 10.54 -4.31 6.82
C ASN A 15 9.13 -4.44 6.26
N ILE A 16 8.62 -3.34 5.71
CA ILE A 16 7.30 -3.27 5.07
C ILE A 16 7.52 -2.98 3.60
N VAL A 17 7.09 -3.89 2.73
CA VAL A 17 7.16 -3.74 1.28
C VAL A 17 5.75 -3.79 0.72
N VAL A 18 5.32 -2.71 0.09
CA VAL A 18 4.04 -2.61 -0.61
C VAL A 18 4.32 -2.67 -2.11
N ILE A 19 3.77 -3.68 -2.79
CA ILE A 19 3.88 -3.83 -4.24
C ILE A 19 2.48 -3.66 -4.83
N LEU A 20 2.28 -2.58 -5.58
CA LEU A 20 1.03 -2.28 -6.25
C LEU A 20 1.23 -2.47 -7.76
N ALA A 21 0.63 -3.52 -8.29
CA ALA A 21 0.57 -3.73 -9.74
C ALA A 21 -0.50 -2.82 -10.35
N ASP A 22 -0.17 -2.21 -11.48
CA ASP A 22 -1.10 -1.34 -12.23
C ASP A 22 -1.82 -2.19 -13.27
N ASP A 23 -3.13 -2.02 -13.41
CA ASP A 23 -3.99 -2.70 -14.38
C ASP A 23 -3.91 -4.25 -14.34
N MET A 24 -3.64 -4.86 -13.20
CA MET A 24 -3.64 -6.30 -13.01
C MET A 24 -5.00 -6.77 -12.47
N GLY A 25 -5.61 -7.70 -13.16
CA GLY A 25 -6.86 -8.33 -12.76
C GLY A 25 -6.66 -9.42 -11.70
N PHE A 26 -7.73 -9.78 -11.02
CA PHE A 26 -7.73 -10.84 -10.01
C PHE A 26 -7.23 -12.17 -10.56
N SER A 27 -7.67 -12.54 -11.77
CA SER A 27 -7.34 -13.80 -12.43
C SER A 27 -6.01 -13.78 -13.18
N ASP A 28 -5.21 -12.70 -13.10
CA ASP A 28 -3.93 -12.59 -13.81
C ASP A 28 -2.77 -13.22 -13.03
N ILE A 29 -3.01 -13.64 -11.79
CA ILE A 29 -2.00 -14.30 -10.93
C ILE A 29 -2.29 -15.79 -10.86
N GLY A 30 -1.25 -16.61 -11.00
CA GLY A 30 -1.34 -18.08 -11.03
C GLY A 30 -2.07 -18.68 -9.83
N CYS A 31 -1.87 -18.16 -8.63
CA CYS A 31 -2.55 -18.64 -7.42
C CYS A 31 -4.07 -18.41 -7.41
N PHE A 32 -4.60 -17.64 -8.34
CA PHE A 32 -6.04 -17.45 -8.58
C PHE A 32 -6.53 -18.08 -9.89
N GLY A 33 -5.69 -18.87 -10.56
CA GLY A 33 -6.08 -19.63 -11.74
C GLY A 33 -5.70 -19.01 -13.07
N ALA A 34 -4.74 -18.09 -13.09
CA ALA A 34 -4.25 -17.46 -14.32
C ALA A 34 -3.60 -18.45 -15.29
N GLU A 35 -3.69 -18.15 -16.57
CA GLU A 35 -2.92 -18.79 -17.63
C GLU A 35 -1.43 -18.38 -17.57
N ILE A 36 -1.15 -17.19 -17.05
CA ILE A 36 0.20 -16.64 -16.89
C ILE A 36 0.90 -17.28 -15.69
N ARG A 37 2.11 -17.74 -15.90
CA ARG A 37 2.93 -18.30 -14.81
C ARG A 37 3.51 -17.20 -13.93
N THR A 38 3.16 -17.18 -12.65
CA THR A 38 3.64 -16.20 -11.67
C THR A 38 4.31 -16.88 -10.46
N PRO A 39 5.40 -17.64 -10.67
CA PRO A 39 5.93 -18.55 -9.66
C PRO A 39 6.36 -17.87 -8.36
N ASN A 40 6.84 -16.64 -8.42
CA ASN A 40 7.25 -15.88 -7.23
C ASN A 40 6.04 -15.37 -6.43
N LEU A 41 5.00 -14.86 -7.10
CA LEU A 41 3.75 -14.45 -6.46
C LEU A 41 3.01 -15.67 -5.89
N ASP A 42 2.98 -16.77 -6.62
CA ASP A 42 2.44 -18.04 -6.14
C ASP A 42 3.20 -18.55 -4.91
N GLY A 43 4.52 -18.33 -4.89
CA GLY A 43 5.36 -18.64 -3.74
C GLY A 43 5.03 -17.79 -2.51
N LEU A 44 4.76 -16.51 -2.69
CA LEU A 44 4.26 -15.64 -1.62
C LEU A 44 2.88 -16.07 -1.14
N ALA A 45 1.98 -16.36 -2.06
CA ALA A 45 0.62 -16.82 -1.76
C ALA A 45 0.60 -18.13 -0.94
N ARG A 46 1.53 -19.05 -1.20
CA ARG A 46 1.65 -20.31 -0.42
C ARG A 46 2.15 -20.10 1.00
N ARG A 47 2.93 -19.07 1.25
CA ARG A 47 3.54 -18.77 2.56
C ARG A 47 2.83 -17.66 3.33
N GLY A 48 1.91 -16.97 2.69
CA GLY A 48 1.20 -15.83 3.23
C GLY A 48 -0.30 -16.02 3.29
N VAL A 49 -1.01 -14.91 3.42
CA VAL A 49 -2.48 -14.88 3.41
C VAL A 49 -2.94 -14.39 2.04
N ARG A 50 -3.92 -15.07 1.46
CA ARG A 50 -4.63 -14.64 0.25
C ARG A 50 -6.00 -14.14 0.61
N PHE A 51 -6.33 -12.95 0.15
CA PHE A 51 -7.69 -12.42 0.26
C PHE A 51 -8.42 -12.66 -1.06
N THR A 52 -9.56 -13.30 -1.00
CA THR A 52 -10.42 -13.55 -2.16
C THR A 52 -11.45 -12.44 -2.38
N GLN A 53 -11.65 -11.58 -1.37
CA GLN A 53 -12.58 -10.47 -1.39
C GLN A 53 -11.90 -9.20 -0.87
N ALA A 54 -10.82 -8.79 -1.53
CA ALA A 54 -10.16 -7.52 -1.29
C ALA A 54 -10.44 -6.59 -2.48
N TYR A 55 -11.05 -5.46 -2.19
CA TYR A 55 -11.51 -4.51 -3.21
C TYR A 55 -10.70 -3.24 -3.16
N ASN A 56 -10.43 -2.67 -4.32
CA ASN A 56 -9.83 -1.36 -4.49
C ASN A 56 -10.88 -0.33 -4.97
N CYS A 57 -10.44 0.87 -5.32
CA CYS A 57 -11.34 1.92 -5.82
C CYS A 57 -11.52 1.89 -7.35
N ALA A 58 -11.26 0.76 -8.00
CA ALA A 58 -11.43 0.46 -9.42
C ALA A 58 -10.66 1.38 -10.41
N ARG A 59 -9.91 2.36 -9.93
CA ARG A 59 -9.05 3.26 -10.74
C ARG A 59 -7.72 3.51 -10.05
N CYS A 60 -6.69 3.82 -10.83
CA CYS A 60 -5.33 3.98 -10.35
C CYS A 60 -5.19 5.12 -9.31
N CYS A 61 -5.63 6.34 -9.61
CA CYS A 61 -5.49 7.47 -8.69
C CYS A 61 -6.27 7.30 -7.38
N PRO A 62 -7.58 6.99 -7.39
CA PRO A 62 -8.35 6.76 -6.18
C PRO A 62 -7.79 5.61 -5.33
N THR A 63 -7.40 4.50 -5.95
CA THR A 63 -6.81 3.35 -5.25
C THR A 63 -5.49 3.74 -4.58
N ARG A 64 -4.62 4.49 -5.28
CA ARG A 64 -3.35 4.96 -4.72
C ARG A 64 -3.55 5.92 -3.58
N ALA A 65 -4.47 6.87 -3.72
CA ALA A 65 -4.84 7.79 -2.63
C ALA A 65 -5.28 7.03 -1.37
N SER A 66 -6.20 6.08 -1.52
CA SER A 66 -6.68 5.27 -0.40
C SER A 66 -5.59 4.40 0.21
N LEU A 67 -4.77 3.73 -0.59
CA LEU A 67 -3.68 2.89 -0.12
C LEU A 67 -2.63 3.69 0.66
N LEU A 68 -2.29 4.87 0.16
CA LEU A 68 -1.25 5.71 0.75
C LEU A 68 -1.70 6.41 2.04
N THR A 69 -2.99 6.71 2.18
CA THR A 69 -3.51 7.56 3.28
C THR A 69 -4.43 6.82 4.25
N GLY A 70 -4.95 5.65 3.87
CA GLY A 70 -5.98 4.95 4.65
C GLY A 70 -7.35 5.63 4.62
N LEU A 71 -7.54 6.67 3.80
CA LEU A 71 -8.79 7.42 3.67
C LEU A 71 -9.59 6.96 2.44
N TYR A 72 -10.89 7.26 2.41
CA TYR A 72 -11.63 7.20 1.15
C TYR A 72 -11.07 8.23 0.16
N PRO A 73 -11.02 7.92 -1.16
CA PRO A 73 -10.36 8.78 -2.14
C PRO A 73 -10.94 10.19 -2.19
N HIS A 74 -12.24 10.36 -1.99
CA HIS A 74 -12.90 11.66 -1.92
C HIS A 74 -12.46 12.48 -0.69
N GLN A 75 -12.20 11.81 0.45
CA GLN A 75 -11.67 12.47 1.64
C GLN A 75 -10.23 12.95 1.42
N ALA A 76 -9.46 12.19 0.64
CA ALA A 76 -8.10 12.53 0.26
C ALA A 76 -8.02 13.61 -0.84
N GLY A 77 -9.12 13.95 -1.51
CA GLY A 77 -9.15 14.89 -2.62
C GLY A 77 -9.00 14.27 -4.00
N VAL A 78 -8.92 12.94 -4.10
CA VAL A 78 -8.63 12.19 -5.33
C VAL A 78 -9.76 11.20 -5.65
N GLY A 79 -11.00 11.68 -5.64
CA GLY A 79 -12.18 10.86 -5.94
C GLY A 79 -12.28 10.39 -7.40
N HIS A 80 -11.47 10.95 -8.29
CA HIS A 80 -11.36 10.58 -9.70
C HIS A 80 -9.88 10.53 -10.13
N MET A 81 -9.59 10.76 -11.41
CA MET A 81 -8.23 10.84 -11.94
C MET A 81 -7.56 12.18 -11.56
N VAL A 82 -6.29 12.34 -11.89
CA VAL A 82 -5.57 13.60 -11.75
C VAL A 82 -6.21 14.66 -12.65
N GLY A 83 -6.76 15.67 -12.03
CA GLY A 83 -7.47 16.75 -12.69
C GLY A 83 -8.32 17.48 -11.67
N ASP A 84 -8.14 18.80 -11.56
CA ASP A 84 -8.84 19.59 -10.57
C ASP A 84 -10.23 20.00 -11.09
N ALA A 85 -11.27 19.41 -10.52
CA ALA A 85 -12.65 19.79 -10.77
C ALA A 85 -13.12 20.93 -9.84
N HIS A 86 -12.22 21.54 -9.07
CA HIS A 86 -12.50 22.62 -8.10
C HIS A 86 -13.51 22.24 -7.00
N LEU A 87 -13.70 20.93 -6.78
CA LEU A 87 -14.50 20.37 -5.69
C LEU A 87 -13.58 19.68 -4.67
N PRO A 88 -13.83 19.79 -3.37
CA PRO A 88 -12.93 19.25 -2.33
C PRO A 88 -12.55 17.78 -2.49
N GLY A 89 -13.50 16.94 -2.93
CA GLY A 89 -13.27 15.51 -3.15
C GLY A 89 -12.63 15.15 -4.50
N TYR A 90 -12.44 16.12 -5.40
CA TYR A 90 -12.05 15.94 -6.81
C TYR A 90 -10.97 16.94 -7.24
N ARG A 91 -10.02 17.19 -6.35
CA ARG A 91 -8.88 18.09 -6.62
C ARG A 91 -7.80 17.45 -7.50
N GLY A 92 -7.80 16.11 -7.58
CA GLY A 92 -6.82 15.36 -8.37
C GLY A 92 -5.42 15.26 -7.73
N PHE A 93 -5.28 15.69 -6.49
CA PHE A 93 -4.07 15.56 -5.66
C PHE A 93 -4.45 15.41 -4.19
N LEU A 94 -3.54 14.83 -3.39
CA LEU A 94 -3.74 14.67 -1.96
C LEU A 94 -3.84 16.05 -1.28
N ASN A 95 -4.87 16.24 -0.48
CA ASN A 95 -5.07 17.48 0.24
C ASN A 95 -4.24 17.54 1.54
N ASP A 96 -4.12 18.72 2.15
CA ASP A 96 -3.29 18.99 3.33
C ASP A 96 -3.75 18.27 4.62
N ARG A 97 -4.89 17.59 4.59
CA ARG A 97 -5.40 16.78 5.71
C ARG A 97 -4.99 15.33 5.62
N CYS A 98 -4.31 14.94 4.56
CA CYS A 98 -3.81 13.59 4.41
C CYS A 98 -2.47 13.43 5.12
N VAL A 99 -2.33 12.29 5.80
CA VAL A 99 -1.04 11.79 6.27
C VAL A 99 -0.78 10.48 5.53
N THR A 100 0.31 10.40 4.80
CA THR A 100 0.66 9.19 4.08
C THR A 100 1.25 8.13 5.01
N ILE A 101 1.18 6.86 4.61
CA ILE A 101 1.84 5.76 5.32
C ILE A 101 3.34 6.02 5.52
N ALA A 102 4.00 6.70 4.56
CA ALA A 102 5.40 7.07 4.66
C ALA A 102 5.64 8.10 5.79
N GLU A 103 4.80 9.13 5.86
CA GLU A 103 4.86 10.14 6.91
C GLU A 103 4.53 9.54 8.29
N ALA A 104 3.54 8.66 8.36
CA ALA A 104 3.15 8.00 9.60
C ALA A 104 4.26 7.07 10.15
N LEU A 105 5.04 6.43 9.28
CA LEU A 105 6.10 5.51 9.68
C LEU A 105 7.44 6.18 10.00
N ARG A 106 7.73 7.36 9.48
CA ARG A 106 8.98 8.08 9.71
C ARG A 106 9.27 8.37 11.20
N PRO A 107 8.32 8.88 12.00
CA PRO A 107 8.55 9.09 13.44
C PRO A 107 8.87 7.79 14.19
N ALA A 108 8.40 6.65 13.69
CA ALA A 108 8.75 5.34 14.21
C ALA A 108 10.15 4.84 13.77
N GLY A 109 10.95 5.67 13.09
CA GLY A 109 12.30 5.36 12.66
C GLY A 109 12.42 4.52 11.39
N TYR A 110 11.34 4.40 10.60
CA TYR A 110 11.42 3.76 9.29
C TYR A 110 12.07 4.70 8.26
N ARG A 111 12.94 4.13 7.45
CA ARG A 111 13.38 4.77 6.20
C ARG A 111 12.33 4.46 5.14
N THR A 112 11.70 5.50 4.58
CA THR A 112 10.65 5.36 3.59
C THR A 112 11.19 5.63 2.20
N CYS A 113 10.93 4.74 1.25
CA CYS A 113 11.36 4.84 -0.13
C CYS A 113 10.18 4.52 -1.04
N MET A 114 10.20 5.09 -2.23
CA MET A 114 9.25 4.78 -3.29
C MET A 114 9.97 4.66 -4.63
N SER A 115 9.49 3.76 -5.46
CA SER A 115 9.90 3.64 -6.86
C SER A 115 8.67 3.33 -7.72
N GLY A 116 8.57 3.91 -8.88
CA GLY A 116 7.48 3.71 -9.84
C GLY A 116 6.44 4.82 -9.85
N LYS A 117 5.21 4.47 -10.18
CA LYS A 117 4.11 5.40 -10.45
C LYS A 117 3.53 5.98 -9.15
N TRP A 118 3.58 7.31 -8.99
CA TRP A 118 2.93 8.04 -7.90
C TRP A 118 1.44 8.28 -8.18
N HIS A 119 1.12 9.13 -9.13
CA HIS A 119 -0.20 9.36 -9.73
C HIS A 119 -1.30 9.79 -8.72
N VAL A 120 -0.96 10.62 -7.73
CA VAL A 120 -1.88 11.29 -6.81
C VAL A 120 -1.36 12.68 -6.43
#